data_2d6a601011d7895fb467916b347c2f9e
#
_entry.id   2d6a601011d7895fb467916b347c2f9e
#
_cell.length_a   1.000
_cell.length_b   1.000
_cell.length_c   1.000
_cell.angle_alpha   90.00
_cell.angle_beta   90.00
_cell.angle_gamma   90.00
#
_symmetry.space_group_name_H-M   'P 1'
#
loop_
_entity.id
_entity.type
_entity.pdbx_description
1 polymer ?
#
loop_
_entity_poly.entity_id
_entity_poly.type
_entity_poly.pdbx_seq_one_letter_code
_entity_poly.pdbx_strand_id
1 'polypeptide(L)'
;MTSIELVFEGILLSVIGCLGLLGNIVAVWYFSRPKRRHQTFFVLMLVLAILDLLLIVSCFFVFSLPTISLRYKTSSVWHYTVMFVLPIAQICFTGNTYLTVAISVERYLTICRPLYHRAHSWKAHFFYVPILCFAVVYNVPKFFELQWAPVPTKNTTNYTTAAQNQTISSSEVSHYIVPTDIRTNPLYFQVYFVWMNFIINGVLPFIVLITLNVLILKQLRNYTGNYSMKRKASTKAEALQPRIHQAGVDERRQAQVHMAKISIIIVAIFIVCHSIKWIPNIYEMMFVSFLISHFPSLYLHCIV
;
A
#
# COMPACT_ATOMS: atom_id res chain seq x y z
N MET A 1 -4.09 9.21 -26.10
CA MET A 1 -4.08 9.66 -24.71
C MET A 1 -5.35 10.47 -24.50
N THR A 2 -6.23 10.03 -23.64
CA THR A 2 -7.48 10.75 -23.36
C THR A 2 -7.17 11.91 -22.42
N SER A 3 -7.90 13.04 -22.55
CA SER A 3 -7.75 14.19 -21.64
C SER A 3 -7.97 13.79 -20.18
N ILE A 4 -8.76 12.77 -19.93
CA ILE A 4 -9.07 12.21 -18.61
C ILE A 4 -7.82 11.54 -17.99
N GLU A 5 -7.10 10.69 -18.74
CA GLU A 5 -5.86 10.05 -18.28
C GLU A 5 -4.80 11.09 -17.89
N LEU A 6 -4.61 12.13 -18.72
CA LEU A 6 -3.65 13.19 -18.41
C LEU A 6 -3.99 13.92 -17.10
N VAL A 7 -5.27 14.21 -16.85
CA VAL A 7 -5.69 14.91 -15.63
C VAL A 7 -5.53 14.00 -14.40
N PHE A 8 -6.01 12.76 -14.44
CA PHE A 8 -6.01 11.88 -13.27
C PHE A 8 -4.63 11.25 -13.00
N GLU A 9 -4.02 10.61 -14.00
CA GLU A 9 -2.75 9.90 -13.82
C GLU A 9 -1.53 10.81 -13.95
N GLY A 10 -1.59 11.79 -14.86
CA GLY A 10 -0.50 12.75 -15.06
C GLY A 10 -0.45 13.79 -13.94
N ILE A 11 -1.48 14.62 -13.81
CA ILE A 11 -1.44 15.82 -12.96
C ILE A 11 -1.83 15.50 -11.53
N LEU A 12 -3.03 14.94 -11.31
CA LEU A 12 -3.57 14.73 -9.97
C LEU A 12 -2.70 13.76 -9.16
N LEU A 13 -2.31 12.62 -9.75
CA LEU A 13 -1.44 11.64 -9.09
C LEU A 13 -0.07 12.24 -8.77
N SER A 14 0.50 13.08 -9.65
CA SER A 14 1.78 13.77 -9.39
C SER A 14 1.67 14.77 -8.24
N VAL A 15 0.62 15.57 -8.17
CA VAL A 15 0.40 16.55 -7.09
C VAL A 15 0.23 15.82 -5.74
N ILE A 16 -0.63 14.80 -5.68
CA ILE A 16 -0.82 13.99 -4.48
C ILE A 16 0.48 13.29 -4.10
N GLY A 17 1.22 12.76 -5.09
CA GLY A 17 2.52 12.14 -4.88
C GLY A 17 3.55 13.09 -4.28
N CYS A 18 3.65 14.33 -4.76
CA CYS A 18 4.55 15.34 -4.20
C CYS A 18 4.20 15.67 -2.73
N LEU A 19 2.92 15.85 -2.41
CA LEU A 19 2.47 16.07 -1.03
C LEU A 19 2.78 14.85 -0.14
N GLY A 20 2.55 13.64 -0.65
CA GLY A 20 2.89 12.40 0.03
C GLY A 20 4.38 12.24 0.27
N LEU A 21 5.23 12.57 -0.72
CA LEU A 21 6.69 12.56 -0.57
C LEU A 21 7.14 13.50 0.55
N LEU A 22 6.67 14.76 0.54
CA LEU A 22 7.00 15.73 1.58
C LEU A 22 6.58 15.24 2.97
N GLY A 23 5.35 14.73 3.11
CA GLY A 23 4.84 14.21 4.38
C GLY A 23 5.65 13.02 4.90
N ASN A 24 5.98 12.07 4.05
CA ASN A 24 6.74 10.88 4.43
C ASN A 24 8.21 11.18 4.69
N ILE A 25 8.85 12.13 3.98
CA ILE A 25 10.21 12.60 4.29
C ILE A 25 10.24 13.23 5.69
N VAL A 26 9.28 14.10 6.02
CA VAL A 26 9.16 14.67 7.37
C VAL A 26 8.93 13.58 8.41
N ALA A 27 8.10 12.59 8.14
CA ALA A 27 7.85 11.45 9.01
C ALA A 27 9.12 10.63 9.26
N VAL A 28 9.89 10.31 8.21
CA VAL A 28 11.17 9.60 8.32
C VAL A 28 12.14 10.40 9.17
N TRP A 29 12.31 11.69 8.91
CA TRP A 29 13.18 12.57 9.71
C TRP A 29 12.75 12.62 11.19
N TYR A 30 11.45 12.72 11.45
CA TYR A 30 10.90 12.79 12.80
C TYR A 30 11.05 11.49 13.57
N PHE A 31 10.74 10.32 12.96
CA PHE A 31 10.77 9.02 13.63
C PHE A 31 12.18 8.41 13.71
N SER A 32 13.11 8.82 12.87
CA SER A 32 14.50 8.32 12.88
C SER A 32 15.32 8.83 14.06
N ARG A 33 14.82 9.79 14.85
CA ARG A 33 15.56 10.36 15.99
C ARG A 33 15.82 9.32 17.08
N PRO A 34 17.04 9.29 17.69
CA PRO A 34 17.45 8.26 18.65
C PRO A 34 16.50 8.06 19.83
N LYS A 35 15.98 9.16 20.39
CA LYS A 35 15.03 9.13 21.53
C LYS A 35 13.72 8.36 21.24
N ARG A 36 13.36 8.18 19.98
CA ARG A 36 12.10 7.55 19.54
C ARG A 36 12.26 6.10 19.13
N ARG A 37 13.46 5.70 18.66
CA ARG A 37 13.74 4.32 18.23
C ARG A 37 13.59 3.26 19.31
N HIS A 38 13.50 3.64 20.58
CA HIS A 38 13.25 2.71 21.69
C HIS A 38 11.79 2.25 21.79
N GLN A 39 10.85 2.92 21.15
CA GLN A 39 9.44 2.57 21.17
C GLN A 39 9.04 1.85 19.89
N THR A 40 8.50 0.65 20.02
CA THR A 40 8.06 -0.21 18.90
C THR A 40 7.15 0.55 17.91
N PHE A 41 6.21 1.33 18.43
CA PHE A 41 5.31 2.14 17.61
C PHE A 41 6.04 3.08 16.64
N PHE A 42 7.03 3.84 17.11
CA PHE A 42 7.73 4.79 16.24
C PHE A 42 8.61 4.10 15.21
N VAL A 43 9.14 2.92 15.53
CA VAL A 43 9.88 2.12 14.55
C VAL A 43 8.95 1.60 13.46
N LEU A 44 7.76 1.10 13.81
CA LEU A 44 6.77 0.67 12.83
C LEU A 44 6.32 1.82 11.93
N MET A 45 6.09 3.02 12.49
CA MET A 45 5.76 4.23 11.73
C MET A 45 6.90 4.65 10.81
N LEU A 46 8.16 4.48 11.23
CA LEU A 46 9.33 4.75 10.39
C LEU A 46 9.38 3.81 9.18
N VAL A 47 9.21 2.49 9.42
CA VAL A 47 9.21 1.49 8.34
C VAL A 47 8.05 1.75 7.37
N LEU A 48 6.87 2.09 7.89
CA LEU A 48 5.70 2.46 7.08
C LEU A 48 6.02 3.66 6.18
N ALA A 49 6.58 4.75 6.73
CA ALA A 49 6.93 5.94 5.95
C ALA A 49 7.99 5.65 4.87
N ILE A 50 8.95 4.74 5.11
CA ILE A 50 9.93 4.32 4.10
C ILE A 50 9.24 3.55 2.96
N LEU A 51 8.35 2.62 3.27
CA LEU A 51 7.60 1.89 2.24
C LEU A 51 6.65 2.81 1.45
N ASP A 52 6.05 3.82 2.10
CA ASP A 52 5.24 4.84 1.43
C ASP A 52 6.07 5.64 0.43
N LEU A 53 7.29 6.06 0.79
CA LEU A 53 8.21 6.74 -0.13
C LEU A 53 8.53 5.87 -1.35
N LEU A 54 8.87 4.59 -1.13
CA LEU A 54 9.15 3.65 -2.22
C LEU A 54 7.92 3.44 -3.11
N LEU A 55 6.74 3.33 -2.52
CA LEU A 55 5.48 3.18 -3.26
C LEU A 55 5.18 4.41 -4.12
N ILE A 56 5.28 5.62 -3.56
CA ILE A 56 5.00 6.87 -4.28
C ILE A 56 5.96 7.04 -5.45
N VAL A 57 7.26 6.82 -5.23
CA VAL A 57 8.28 6.90 -6.29
C VAL A 57 7.99 5.87 -7.39
N SER A 58 7.65 4.64 -7.01
CA SER A 58 7.29 3.58 -7.96
C SER A 58 6.05 3.96 -8.79
N CYS A 59 5.01 4.47 -8.15
CA CYS A 59 3.79 4.91 -8.84
C CYS A 59 4.06 6.08 -9.80
N PHE A 60 4.93 7.01 -9.44
CA PHE A 60 5.31 8.11 -10.33
C PHE A 60 5.95 7.60 -11.61
N PHE A 61 6.93 6.69 -11.53
CA PHE A 61 7.61 6.13 -12.70
C PHE A 61 6.72 5.23 -13.55
N VAL A 62 5.81 4.49 -12.94
CA VAL A 62 4.94 3.53 -13.66
C VAL A 62 3.74 4.21 -14.32
N PHE A 63 3.11 5.18 -13.64
CA PHE A 63 1.84 5.77 -14.08
C PHE A 63 1.97 7.24 -14.52
N SER A 64 2.54 8.11 -13.67
CA SER A 64 2.53 9.55 -13.93
C SER A 64 3.49 9.95 -15.05
N LEU A 65 4.73 9.47 -15.00
CA LEU A 65 5.76 9.86 -15.95
C LEU A 65 5.44 9.44 -17.40
N PRO A 66 4.95 8.21 -17.70
CA PRO A 66 4.57 7.85 -19.08
C PRO A 66 3.36 8.60 -19.58
N THR A 67 2.49 9.09 -18.69
CA THR A 67 1.32 9.91 -19.05
C THR A 67 1.72 11.35 -19.35
N ILE A 68 2.76 11.89 -18.68
CA ILE A 68 3.26 13.26 -18.92
C ILE A 68 4.21 13.29 -20.14
N SER A 69 5.05 12.26 -20.32
CA SER A 69 6.10 12.23 -21.35
C SER A 69 5.94 11.04 -22.30
N LEU A 70 5.46 11.32 -23.51
CA LEU A 70 5.35 10.31 -24.56
C LEU A 70 6.72 9.69 -24.91
N ARG A 71 7.78 10.50 -24.88
CA ARG A 71 9.17 10.03 -25.12
C ARG A 71 9.60 8.96 -24.09
N TYR A 72 9.21 9.12 -22.83
CA TYR A 72 9.47 8.12 -21.80
C TYR A 72 8.62 6.86 -22.05
N LYS A 73 7.33 7.00 -22.36
CA LYS A 73 6.41 5.89 -22.62
C LYS A 73 6.87 5.00 -23.79
N THR A 74 7.51 5.58 -24.82
CA THR A 74 8.04 4.84 -25.98
C THR A 74 9.46 4.32 -25.78
N SER A 75 10.11 4.68 -24.68
CA SER A 75 11.48 4.25 -24.37
C SER A 75 11.55 2.83 -23.83
N SER A 76 12.66 2.15 -24.07
CA SER A 76 12.96 0.84 -23.42
C SER A 76 12.97 0.94 -21.89
N VAL A 77 13.32 2.13 -21.35
CA VAL A 77 13.36 2.37 -19.90
C VAL A 77 11.99 2.17 -19.26
N TRP A 78 10.92 2.65 -19.88
CA TRP A 78 9.55 2.46 -19.36
C TRP A 78 9.17 0.98 -19.30
N HIS A 79 9.54 0.22 -20.31
CA HIS A 79 9.27 -1.23 -20.35
C HIS A 79 9.93 -1.96 -19.18
N TYR A 80 11.23 -1.69 -18.92
CA TYR A 80 11.91 -2.24 -17.73
C TYR A 80 11.26 -1.75 -16.43
N THR A 81 10.85 -0.48 -16.38
CA THR A 81 10.17 0.06 -15.21
C THR A 81 8.89 -0.72 -14.91
N VAL A 82 8.05 -0.99 -15.89
CA VAL A 82 6.82 -1.76 -15.69
C VAL A 82 7.14 -3.19 -15.23
N MET A 83 8.12 -3.86 -15.82
CA MET A 83 8.45 -5.24 -15.47
C MET A 83 8.99 -5.39 -14.03
N PHE A 84 9.81 -4.44 -13.55
CA PHE A 84 10.50 -4.58 -12.26
C PHE A 84 9.94 -3.66 -11.17
N VAL A 85 9.61 -2.41 -11.49
CA VAL A 85 9.14 -1.45 -10.48
C VAL A 85 7.70 -1.70 -10.09
N LEU A 86 6.83 -2.17 -11.00
CA LEU A 86 5.45 -2.49 -10.67
C LEU A 86 5.33 -3.61 -9.61
N PRO A 87 6.04 -4.76 -9.72
CA PRO A 87 6.06 -5.76 -8.65
C PRO A 87 6.60 -5.21 -7.32
N ILE A 88 7.63 -4.35 -7.35
CA ILE A 88 8.15 -3.69 -6.14
C ILE A 88 7.08 -2.79 -5.52
N ALA A 89 6.34 -2.03 -6.31
CA ALA A 89 5.21 -1.24 -5.83
C ALA A 89 4.15 -2.12 -5.15
N GLN A 90 3.86 -3.30 -5.69
CA GLN A 90 2.90 -4.25 -5.08
C GLN A 90 3.44 -4.83 -3.75
N ILE A 91 4.75 -5.09 -3.64
CA ILE A 91 5.39 -5.48 -2.38
C ILE A 91 5.23 -4.37 -1.33
N CYS A 92 5.55 -3.13 -1.69
CA CYS A 92 5.39 -1.97 -0.80
C CYS A 92 3.93 -1.78 -0.38
N PHE A 93 2.99 -1.92 -1.31
CA PHE A 93 1.56 -1.83 -1.04
C PHE A 93 1.08 -2.88 -0.04
N THR A 94 1.45 -4.15 -0.25
CA THR A 94 1.12 -5.25 0.68
C THR A 94 1.78 -5.00 2.05
N GLY A 95 3.07 -4.60 2.07
CA GLY A 95 3.80 -4.26 3.28
C GLY A 95 3.13 -3.14 4.08
N ASN A 96 2.72 -2.05 3.43
CA ASN A 96 2.03 -0.92 4.06
C ASN A 96 0.69 -1.33 4.68
N THR A 97 -0.08 -2.16 3.97
CA THR A 97 -1.35 -2.69 4.46
C THR A 97 -1.16 -3.45 5.77
N TYR A 98 -0.23 -4.40 5.81
CA TYR A 98 0.00 -5.22 7.00
C TYR A 98 0.77 -4.50 8.12
N LEU A 99 1.62 -3.53 7.79
CA LEU A 99 2.23 -2.66 8.81
C LEU A 99 1.19 -1.79 9.51
N THR A 100 0.18 -1.30 8.78
CA THR A 100 -0.94 -0.57 9.40
C THR A 100 -1.72 -1.46 10.37
N VAL A 101 -1.92 -2.74 10.01
CA VAL A 101 -2.49 -3.74 10.93
C VAL A 101 -1.59 -3.93 12.15
N ALA A 102 -0.28 -4.10 11.96
CA ALA A 102 0.68 -4.29 13.06
C ALA A 102 0.71 -3.09 14.02
N ILE A 103 0.65 -1.87 13.51
CA ILE A 103 0.54 -0.65 14.30
C ILE A 103 -0.74 -0.66 15.15
N SER A 104 -1.86 -1.10 14.58
CA SER A 104 -3.13 -1.23 15.30
C SER A 104 -3.09 -2.32 16.36
N VAL A 105 -2.44 -3.45 16.09
CA VAL A 105 -2.21 -4.54 17.07
C VAL A 105 -1.35 -4.04 18.23
N GLU A 106 -0.24 -3.35 17.95
CA GLU A 106 0.64 -2.78 18.96
C GLU A 106 -0.10 -1.79 19.85
N ARG A 107 -0.93 -0.91 19.24
CA ARG A 107 -1.78 0.01 20.00
C ARG A 107 -2.83 -0.72 20.86
N TYR A 108 -3.47 -1.73 20.33
CA TYR A 108 -4.41 -2.56 21.08
C TYR A 108 -3.73 -3.21 22.29
N LEU A 109 -2.56 -3.81 22.10
CA LEU A 109 -1.81 -4.44 23.21
C LEU A 109 -1.42 -3.41 24.29
N THR A 110 -0.94 -2.24 23.89
CA THR A 110 -0.51 -1.18 24.80
C THR A 110 -1.68 -0.63 25.63
N ILE A 111 -2.88 -0.51 25.04
CA ILE A 111 -4.03 0.16 25.67
C ILE A 111 -4.96 -0.85 26.34
N CYS A 112 -5.28 -1.96 25.68
CA CYS A 112 -6.26 -2.91 26.16
C CYS A 112 -5.64 -4.04 27.01
N ARG A 113 -4.34 -4.35 26.81
CA ARG A 113 -3.62 -5.44 27.49
C ARG A 113 -2.26 -4.99 28.05
N PRO A 114 -2.20 -3.94 28.90
CA PRO A 114 -0.93 -3.34 29.33
C PRO A 114 -0.02 -4.27 30.11
N LEU A 115 -0.57 -5.18 30.90
CA LEU A 115 0.21 -6.17 31.67
C LEU A 115 0.88 -7.19 30.74
N TYR A 116 0.14 -7.68 29.74
CA TYR A 116 0.66 -8.60 28.74
C TYR A 116 1.77 -7.93 27.90
N HIS A 117 1.55 -6.69 27.46
CA HIS A 117 2.53 -5.92 26.70
C HIS A 117 3.83 -5.70 27.49
N ARG A 118 3.76 -5.44 28.80
CA ARG A 118 4.94 -5.29 29.67
C ARG A 118 5.68 -6.62 29.87
N ALA A 119 4.96 -7.72 30.05
CA ALA A 119 5.55 -9.05 30.28
C ALA A 119 6.35 -9.55 29.08
N HIS A 120 5.91 -9.24 27.84
CA HIS A 120 6.52 -9.77 26.63
C HIS A 120 7.43 -8.80 25.89
N SER A 121 7.43 -7.50 26.21
CA SER A 121 8.26 -6.40 25.63
C SER A 121 8.75 -6.65 24.19
N TRP A 122 7.79 -6.89 23.26
CA TRP A 122 8.08 -7.25 21.88
C TRP A 122 8.86 -6.13 21.17
N LYS A 123 10.03 -6.47 20.63
CA LYS A 123 10.81 -5.54 19.82
C LYS A 123 10.15 -5.37 18.45
N ALA A 124 10.27 -4.19 17.86
CA ALA A 124 9.63 -3.83 16.60
C ALA A 124 9.89 -4.82 15.44
N HIS A 125 11.10 -5.40 15.39
CA HIS A 125 11.47 -6.33 14.32
C HIS A 125 10.63 -7.62 14.29
N PHE A 126 10.08 -8.06 15.42
CA PHE A 126 9.17 -9.19 15.47
C PHE A 126 7.84 -8.92 14.75
N PHE A 127 7.50 -7.64 14.54
CA PHE A 127 6.33 -7.25 13.76
C PHE A 127 6.68 -7.02 12.29
N TYR A 128 7.65 -6.14 11.98
CA TYR A 128 7.86 -5.73 10.59
C TYR A 128 8.62 -6.75 9.74
N VAL A 129 9.55 -7.55 10.30
CA VAL A 129 10.31 -8.53 9.50
C VAL A 129 9.40 -9.60 8.88
N PRO A 130 8.53 -10.31 9.64
CA PRO A 130 7.64 -11.29 9.02
C PRO A 130 6.67 -10.68 8.02
N ILE A 131 6.23 -9.43 8.23
CA ILE A 131 5.37 -8.71 7.29
C ILE A 131 6.10 -8.44 5.98
N LEU A 132 7.35 -7.96 6.03
CA LEU A 132 8.13 -7.71 4.83
C LEU A 132 8.45 -9.01 4.09
N CYS A 133 8.82 -10.07 4.80
CA CYS A 133 9.01 -11.39 4.20
C CYS A 133 7.73 -11.89 3.53
N PHE A 134 6.59 -11.78 4.20
CA PHE A 134 5.30 -12.14 3.61
C PHE A 134 4.98 -11.30 2.37
N ALA A 135 5.17 -9.98 2.42
CA ALA A 135 4.92 -9.09 1.29
C ALA A 135 5.78 -9.46 0.06
N VAL A 136 7.05 -9.79 0.27
CA VAL A 136 7.94 -10.24 -0.81
C VAL A 136 7.45 -11.58 -1.38
N VAL A 137 7.30 -12.61 -0.53
CA VAL A 137 6.92 -13.97 -0.99
C VAL A 137 5.58 -13.96 -1.70
N TYR A 138 4.59 -13.24 -1.16
CA TYR A 138 3.27 -13.12 -1.76
C TYR A 138 3.29 -12.50 -3.15
N ASN A 139 4.16 -11.52 -3.39
CA ASN A 139 4.23 -10.79 -4.67
C ASN A 139 5.32 -11.35 -5.64
N VAL A 140 6.05 -12.42 -5.30
CA VAL A 140 7.01 -13.06 -6.22
C VAL A 140 6.40 -13.39 -7.59
N PRO A 141 5.18 -13.97 -7.70
CA PRO A 141 4.58 -14.28 -9.00
C PRO A 141 4.44 -13.09 -9.93
N LYS A 142 4.30 -11.87 -9.39
CA LYS A 142 4.16 -10.61 -10.15
C LYS A 142 5.35 -10.31 -11.06
N PHE A 143 6.55 -10.79 -10.71
CA PHE A 143 7.75 -10.63 -11.54
C PHE A 143 7.73 -11.49 -12.81
N PHE A 144 6.89 -12.51 -12.85
CA PHE A 144 6.78 -13.45 -13.96
C PHE A 144 5.52 -13.23 -14.80
N GLU A 145 4.73 -12.19 -14.53
CA GLU A 145 3.48 -11.91 -15.25
C GLU A 145 3.71 -11.28 -16.63
N LEU A 146 4.85 -10.60 -16.83
CA LEU A 146 5.14 -9.82 -18.03
C LEU A 146 6.45 -10.28 -18.67
N GLN A 147 6.50 -10.27 -20.01
CA GLN A 147 7.70 -10.60 -20.79
C GLN A 147 7.85 -9.65 -21.98
N TRP A 148 9.06 -9.64 -22.54
CA TRP A 148 9.38 -8.90 -23.75
C TRP A 148 9.07 -9.74 -24.97
N ALA A 149 8.39 -9.13 -25.95
CA ALA A 149 8.19 -9.71 -27.25
C ALA A 149 8.65 -8.75 -28.35
N PRO A 150 9.34 -9.23 -29.38
CA PRO A 150 9.61 -8.42 -30.56
C PRO A 150 8.32 -8.09 -31.28
N VAL A 151 8.19 -6.87 -31.79
CA VAL A 151 7.06 -6.52 -32.67
C VAL A 151 7.16 -7.41 -33.90
N PRO A 152 6.10 -8.15 -34.27
CA PRO A 152 6.07 -8.83 -35.58
C PRO A 152 6.16 -7.76 -36.66
N THR A 153 7.29 -7.66 -37.32
CA THR A 153 7.44 -6.80 -38.47
C THR A 153 6.45 -7.32 -39.51
N LYS A 154 5.34 -6.62 -39.75
CA LYS A 154 4.52 -6.90 -40.93
C LYS A 154 5.47 -6.83 -42.12
N ASN A 155 5.67 -7.96 -42.79
CA ASN A 155 6.44 -8.02 -44.01
C ASN A 155 5.95 -6.89 -44.92
N THR A 156 6.75 -5.85 -45.04
CA THR A 156 6.55 -4.84 -46.05
C THR A 156 6.70 -5.56 -47.35
N THR A 157 5.60 -5.84 -48.04
CA THR A 157 5.58 -6.38 -49.39
C THR A 157 6.58 -5.60 -50.22
N ASN A 158 7.61 -6.30 -50.68
CA ASN A 158 8.63 -5.75 -51.55
C ASN A 158 7.96 -5.21 -52.81
N TYR A 159 7.73 -3.91 -52.88
CA TYR A 159 7.54 -3.21 -54.15
C TYR A 159 8.95 -2.96 -54.66
N THR A 160 9.37 -3.84 -55.59
CA THR A 160 10.62 -3.68 -56.34
C THR A 160 10.47 -2.48 -57.28
N THR A 161 10.84 -1.30 -56.82
CA THR A 161 11.14 -0.20 -57.70
C THR A 161 12.61 -0.29 -58.04
N ALA A 162 12.88 -0.72 -59.27
CA ALA A 162 14.21 -0.82 -59.83
C ALA A 162 14.83 0.57 -60.03
N ALA A 163 15.42 1.12 -58.98
CA ALA A 163 16.43 2.17 -59.02
C ALA A 163 16.92 2.50 -57.60
N GLN A 164 18.14 2.10 -57.35
CA GLN A 164 19.05 2.41 -56.23
C GLN A 164 19.26 1.33 -55.21
N ASN A 165 20.41 0.66 -55.42
CA ASN A 165 21.09 -0.18 -54.40
C ASN A 165 21.52 0.70 -53.22
N GLN A 166 20.67 0.82 -52.21
CA GLN A 166 21.07 1.17 -50.84
C GLN A 166 20.34 0.23 -49.89
N THR A 167 21.08 -0.78 -49.47
CA THR A 167 20.71 -1.66 -48.36
C THR A 167 20.82 -0.86 -47.07
N ILE A 168 19.80 -0.13 -46.67
CA ILE A 168 19.68 0.37 -45.28
C ILE A 168 18.93 -0.67 -44.51
N SER A 169 19.64 -1.67 -44.02
CA SER A 169 19.14 -2.62 -43.03
C SER A 169 19.40 -2.07 -41.63
N SER A 170 18.56 -1.15 -41.18
CA SER A 170 18.38 -0.88 -39.76
C SER A 170 16.93 -1.24 -39.40
N SER A 171 16.67 -2.54 -39.23
CA SER A 171 15.48 -3.00 -38.56
C SER A 171 15.60 -2.66 -37.09
N GLU A 172 15.17 -1.48 -36.67
CA GLU A 172 14.87 -1.21 -35.26
C GLU A 172 13.77 -2.20 -34.86
N VAL A 173 14.16 -3.31 -34.23
CA VAL A 173 13.24 -4.24 -33.62
C VAL A 173 12.61 -3.54 -32.42
N SER A 174 11.45 -2.93 -32.61
CA SER A 174 10.71 -2.38 -31.49
C SER A 174 10.17 -3.54 -30.66
N HIS A 175 10.39 -3.47 -29.36
CA HIS A 175 9.91 -4.46 -28.41
C HIS A 175 8.70 -3.89 -27.67
N TYR A 176 7.75 -4.75 -27.31
CA TYR A 176 6.60 -4.39 -26.48
C TYR A 176 6.40 -5.40 -25.34
N ILE A 177 5.71 -4.98 -24.30
CA ILE A 177 5.41 -5.85 -23.15
C ILE A 177 4.19 -6.70 -23.49
N VAL A 178 4.29 -8.00 -23.28
CA VAL A 178 3.18 -8.94 -23.40
C VAL A 178 2.99 -9.71 -22.10
N PRO A 179 1.76 -10.11 -21.79
CA PRO A 179 1.51 -11.02 -20.69
C PRO A 179 2.14 -12.40 -20.99
N THR A 180 2.67 -13.05 -19.95
CA THR A 180 3.17 -14.43 -20.03
C THR A 180 2.02 -15.44 -19.96
N ASP A 181 2.32 -16.72 -20.26
CA ASP A 181 1.34 -17.81 -20.12
C ASP A 181 0.79 -17.94 -18.70
N ILE A 182 1.58 -17.54 -17.68
CA ILE A 182 1.13 -17.49 -16.29
C ILE A 182 -0.01 -16.48 -16.15
N ARG A 183 0.17 -15.28 -16.69
CA ARG A 183 -0.82 -14.19 -16.61
C ARG A 183 -2.10 -14.51 -17.39
N THR A 184 -1.97 -15.18 -18.53
CA THR A 184 -3.10 -15.56 -19.40
C THR A 184 -3.83 -16.81 -18.92
N ASN A 185 -3.26 -17.55 -17.95
CA ASN A 185 -3.91 -18.73 -17.37
C ASN A 185 -5.15 -18.32 -16.59
N PRO A 186 -6.36 -18.79 -16.95
CA PRO A 186 -7.62 -18.38 -16.31
C PRO A 186 -7.66 -18.70 -14.81
N LEU A 187 -7.09 -19.84 -14.39
CA LEU A 187 -7.04 -20.23 -12.99
C LEU A 187 -6.14 -19.30 -12.17
N TYR A 188 -4.95 -18.99 -12.68
CA TYR A 188 -4.03 -18.04 -12.03
C TYR A 188 -4.67 -16.64 -11.91
N PHE A 189 -5.25 -16.16 -13.01
CA PHE A 189 -5.90 -14.85 -13.03
C PHE A 189 -7.04 -14.78 -12.01
N GLN A 190 -7.97 -15.74 -12.04
CA GLN A 190 -9.13 -15.74 -11.16
C GLN A 190 -8.75 -15.96 -9.70
N VAL A 191 -7.91 -16.94 -9.38
CA VAL A 191 -7.57 -17.30 -8.00
C VAL A 191 -6.59 -16.30 -7.38
N TYR A 192 -5.44 -16.09 -8.03
CA TYR A 192 -4.37 -15.28 -7.45
C TYR A 192 -4.61 -13.77 -7.67
N PHE A 193 -4.85 -13.37 -8.92
CA PHE A 193 -4.93 -11.96 -9.26
C PHE A 193 -6.20 -11.31 -8.72
N VAL A 194 -7.35 -11.98 -8.82
CA VAL A 194 -8.64 -11.46 -8.34
C VAL A 194 -8.89 -11.85 -6.89
N TRP A 195 -9.14 -13.13 -6.59
CA TRP A 195 -9.62 -13.56 -5.26
C TRP A 195 -8.60 -13.42 -4.15
N MET A 196 -7.35 -13.89 -4.34
CA MET A 196 -6.34 -13.77 -3.30
C MET A 196 -6.00 -12.31 -3.03
N ASN A 197 -5.87 -11.48 -4.06
CA ASN A 197 -5.60 -10.05 -3.87
C ASN A 197 -6.76 -9.34 -3.15
N PHE A 198 -8.00 -9.68 -3.50
CA PHE A 198 -9.19 -9.16 -2.85
C PHE A 198 -9.26 -9.54 -1.36
N ILE A 199 -9.03 -10.81 -1.04
CA ILE A 199 -9.10 -11.30 0.35
C ILE A 199 -7.90 -10.83 1.16
N ILE A 200 -6.67 -11.05 0.67
CA ILE A 200 -5.43 -10.83 1.43
C ILE A 200 -5.12 -9.35 1.60
N ASN A 201 -5.18 -8.57 0.52
CA ASN A 201 -4.88 -7.14 0.60
C ASN A 201 -6.09 -6.27 0.91
N GLY A 202 -7.25 -6.86 0.97
CA GLY A 202 -8.48 -6.13 1.19
C GLY A 202 -9.26 -6.63 2.39
N VAL A 203 -10.15 -7.62 2.22
CA VAL A 203 -11.15 -8.03 3.23
C VAL A 203 -10.51 -8.32 4.58
N LEU A 204 -9.45 -9.13 4.60
CA LEU A 204 -8.80 -9.57 5.83
C LEU A 204 -8.22 -8.40 6.65
N PRO A 205 -7.36 -7.53 6.11
CA PRO A 205 -6.84 -6.39 6.87
C PRO A 205 -7.94 -5.42 7.30
N PHE A 206 -8.98 -5.22 6.48
CA PHE A 206 -10.13 -4.36 6.83
C PHE A 206 -10.87 -4.85 8.07
N ILE A 207 -11.25 -6.13 8.10
CA ILE A 207 -11.95 -6.72 9.25
C ILE A 207 -11.11 -6.58 10.51
N VAL A 208 -9.81 -6.91 10.43
CA VAL A 208 -8.89 -6.81 11.57
C VAL A 208 -8.76 -5.36 12.05
N LEU A 209 -8.56 -4.41 11.14
CA LEU A 209 -8.44 -2.99 11.47
C LEU A 209 -9.69 -2.43 12.13
N ILE A 210 -10.87 -2.70 11.58
CA ILE A 210 -12.14 -2.24 12.16
C ILE A 210 -12.31 -2.83 13.56
N THR A 211 -12.11 -4.14 13.72
CA THR A 211 -12.26 -4.83 15.01
C THR A 211 -11.33 -4.24 16.07
N LEU A 212 -10.02 -4.13 15.77
CA LEU A 212 -9.04 -3.58 16.70
C LEU A 212 -9.36 -2.13 17.09
N ASN A 213 -9.74 -1.29 16.13
CA ASN A 213 -10.04 0.11 16.42
C ASN A 213 -11.33 0.28 17.22
N VAL A 214 -12.36 -0.55 16.99
CA VAL A 214 -13.57 -0.57 17.83
C VAL A 214 -13.22 -0.97 19.27
N LEU A 215 -12.37 -1.97 19.45
CA LEU A 215 -11.92 -2.39 20.79
C LEU A 215 -11.12 -1.29 21.50
N ILE A 216 -10.20 -0.62 20.79
CA ILE A 216 -9.44 0.52 21.31
C ILE A 216 -10.39 1.66 21.71
N LEU A 217 -11.36 2.02 20.87
CA LEU A 217 -12.33 3.07 21.15
C LEU A 217 -13.19 2.75 22.38
N LYS A 218 -13.69 1.51 22.50
CA LYS A 218 -14.45 1.07 23.68
C LYS A 218 -13.61 1.24 24.96
N GLN A 219 -12.36 0.79 24.93
CA GLN A 219 -11.45 0.91 26.07
C GLN A 219 -11.16 2.37 26.44
N LEU A 220 -10.90 3.24 25.45
CA LEU A 220 -10.69 4.67 25.68
C LEU A 220 -11.92 5.36 26.31
N ARG A 221 -13.12 5.02 25.86
CA ARG A 221 -14.38 5.54 26.43
C ARG A 221 -14.53 5.12 27.90
N ASN A 222 -14.26 3.84 28.22
CA ASN A 222 -14.29 3.34 29.59
C ASN A 222 -13.28 4.06 30.48
N TYR A 223 -12.06 4.33 29.99
CA TYR A 223 -11.07 5.11 30.73
C TYR A 223 -11.51 6.54 31.00
N THR A 224 -12.09 7.24 30.01
CA THR A 224 -12.56 8.61 30.14
C THR A 224 -13.76 8.71 31.10
N GLY A 225 -14.70 7.76 31.03
CA GLY A 225 -15.86 7.68 31.92
C GLY A 225 -15.47 7.48 33.41
N ASN A 226 -14.60 6.51 33.65
CA ASN A 226 -14.11 6.22 35.02
C ASN A 226 -13.27 7.38 35.60
N TYR A 227 -12.51 8.10 34.76
CA TYR A 227 -11.75 9.27 35.20
C TYR A 227 -12.67 10.42 35.58
N SER A 228 -13.72 10.70 34.83
CA SER A 228 -14.72 11.72 35.14
C SER A 228 -15.44 11.44 36.46
N MET A 229 -15.79 10.16 36.73
CA MET A 229 -16.38 9.78 38.02
C MET A 229 -15.41 9.92 39.19
N LYS A 230 -14.15 9.45 39.05
CA LYS A 230 -13.12 9.58 40.10
C LYS A 230 -12.80 11.04 40.40
N ARG A 231 -12.69 11.90 39.39
CA ARG A 231 -12.46 13.33 39.57
C ARG A 231 -13.59 14.00 40.34
N LYS A 232 -14.85 13.63 40.07
CA LYS A 232 -16.02 14.14 40.84
C LYS A 232 -16.05 13.64 42.29
N ALA A 233 -15.55 12.43 42.55
CA ALA A 233 -15.49 11.85 43.90
C ALA A 233 -14.28 12.41 44.70
N SER A 234 -13.13 12.60 44.06
CA SER A 234 -11.90 13.10 44.70
C SER A 234 -11.98 14.58 45.11
N THR A 235 -12.80 15.39 44.42
CA THR A 235 -13.02 16.82 44.82
C THR A 235 -13.65 16.93 46.21
N LYS A 236 -14.17 15.86 46.80
CA LYS A 236 -14.78 15.85 48.16
C LYS A 236 -13.90 15.29 49.26
N ALA A 237 -12.76 14.60 48.96
CA ALA A 237 -12.04 13.81 49.96
C ALA A 237 -10.51 14.03 50.07
N GLU A 238 -9.84 14.74 49.18
CA GLU A 238 -8.36 14.80 49.14
C GLU A 238 -7.76 16.22 49.19
N ALA A 239 -7.57 16.71 50.40
CA ALA A 239 -6.70 17.85 50.67
C ALA A 239 -5.26 17.48 51.04
N LEU A 240 -4.87 16.17 51.15
CA LEU A 240 -3.60 15.85 51.83
C LEU A 240 -2.89 14.59 51.27
N GLN A 241 -2.59 14.47 49.98
CA GLN A 241 -1.59 13.49 49.52
C GLN A 241 -0.74 13.97 48.34
N PRO A 242 0.54 13.49 48.19
CA PRO A 242 1.52 14.16 47.34
C PRO A 242 1.15 14.14 45.87
N ARG A 243 0.80 15.28 45.33
CA ARG A 243 0.39 15.57 43.95
C ARG A 243 1.42 15.19 42.88
N ILE A 244 2.68 14.94 43.27
CA ILE A 244 3.80 14.76 42.31
C ILE A 244 3.76 13.37 41.62
N HIS A 245 3.41 12.32 42.31
CA HIS A 245 3.38 10.96 41.71
C HIS A 245 2.15 10.75 40.79
N GLN A 246 1.02 11.37 41.13
CA GLN A 246 -0.19 11.32 40.32
C GLN A 246 -0.06 12.14 39.03
N ALA A 247 0.60 13.30 39.06
CA ALA A 247 0.83 14.13 37.88
C ALA A 247 1.63 13.40 36.79
N GLY A 248 2.69 12.68 37.14
CA GLY A 248 3.51 11.94 36.17
C GLY A 248 2.81 10.71 35.57
N VAL A 249 1.90 10.08 36.32
CA VAL A 249 1.06 8.96 35.82
C VAL A 249 -0.01 9.50 34.87
N ASP A 250 -0.61 10.63 35.19
CA ASP A 250 -1.65 11.24 34.35
C ASP A 250 -1.08 11.79 33.03
N GLU A 251 0.12 12.38 33.04
CA GLU A 251 0.80 12.85 31.84
C GLU A 251 1.15 11.70 30.88
N ARG A 252 1.71 10.61 31.39
CA ARG A 252 1.98 9.39 30.57
C ARG A 252 0.70 8.81 30.00
N ARG A 253 -0.38 8.82 30.75
CA ARG A 253 -1.69 8.33 30.34
C ARG A 253 -2.32 9.22 29.26
N GLN A 254 -2.24 10.53 29.40
CA GLN A 254 -2.69 11.47 28.38
C GLN A 254 -1.90 11.30 27.08
N ALA A 255 -0.58 11.12 27.14
CA ALA A 255 0.25 10.82 26.00
C ALA A 255 -0.20 9.53 25.28
N GLN A 256 -0.51 8.46 26.02
CA GLN A 256 -1.02 7.22 25.43
C GLN A 256 -2.38 7.39 24.74
N VAL A 257 -3.30 8.13 25.37
CA VAL A 257 -4.61 8.44 24.78
C VAL A 257 -4.46 9.29 23.51
N HIS A 258 -3.53 10.24 23.51
CA HIS A 258 -3.24 11.06 22.33
C HIS A 258 -2.68 10.22 21.18
N MET A 259 -1.73 9.33 21.47
CA MET A 259 -1.17 8.40 20.49
C MET A 259 -2.22 7.45 19.92
N ALA A 260 -3.15 6.97 20.75
CA ALA A 260 -4.26 6.15 20.29
C ALA A 260 -5.21 6.90 19.35
N LYS A 261 -5.52 8.17 19.65
CA LYS A 261 -6.35 9.00 18.75
C LYS A 261 -5.67 9.18 17.39
N ILE A 262 -4.36 9.43 17.35
CA ILE A 262 -3.59 9.53 16.12
C ILE A 262 -3.67 8.22 15.33
N SER A 263 -3.48 7.07 15.98
CA SER A 263 -3.59 5.75 15.33
C SER A 263 -4.97 5.52 14.71
N ILE A 264 -6.05 5.89 15.43
CA ILE A 264 -7.42 5.78 14.92
C ILE A 264 -7.64 6.64 13.68
N ILE A 265 -7.11 7.87 13.67
CA ILE A 265 -7.20 8.78 12.52
C ILE A 265 -6.46 8.18 11.32
N ILE A 266 -5.24 7.66 11.50
CA ILE A 266 -4.46 7.01 10.45
C ILE A 266 -5.26 5.85 9.85
N VAL A 267 -5.85 4.99 10.69
CA VAL A 267 -6.65 3.86 10.23
C VAL A 267 -7.94 4.31 9.53
N ALA A 268 -8.60 5.36 10.01
CA ALA A 268 -9.77 5.90 9.33
C ALA A 268 -9.43 6.42 7.93
N ILE A 269 -8.33 7.15 7.77
CA ILE A 269 -7.82 7.60 6.47
C ILE A 269 -7.48 6.39 5.59
N PHE A 270 -6.78 5.39 6.13
CA PHE A 270 -6.46 4.16 5.42
C PHE A 270 -7.72 3.46 4.90
N ILE A 271 -8.74 3.29 5.75
CA ILE A 271 -10.02 2.67 5.37
C ILE A 271 -10.67 3.44 4.22
N VAL A 272 -10.76 4.76 4.30
CA VAL A 272 -11.36 5.61 3.26
C VAL A 272 -10.58 5.47 1.94
N CYS A 273 -9.26 5.63 1.97
CA CYS A 273 -8.42 5.55 0.76
C CYS A 273 -8.47 4.16 0.10
N HIS A 274 -8.46 3.10 0.92
CA HIS A 274 -8.56 1.73 0.40
C HIS A 274 -9.97 1.40 -0.13
N SER A 275 -11.03 1.94 0.46
CA SER A 275 -12.40 1.73 -0.04
C SER A 275 -12.56 2.18 -1.48
N ILE A 276 -11.95 3.30 -1.86
CA ILE A 276 -11.98 3.82 -3.23
C ILE A 276 -11.33 2.83 -4.21
N LYS A 277 -10.20 2.23 -3.83
CA LYS A 277 -9.49 1.22 -4.65
C LYS A 277 -10.34 -0.03 -4.92
N TRP A 278 -11.29 -0.34 -4.04
CA TRP A 278 -12.10 -1.56 -4.17
C TRP A 278 -13.16 -1.47 -5.24
N ILE A 279 -13.60 -0.26 -5.59
CA ILE A 279 -14.61 -0.05 -6.62
C ILE A 279 -14.18 -0.64 -7.96
N PRO A 280 -12.98 -0.33 -8.51
CA PRO A 280 -12.48 -0.96 -9.73
C PRO A 280 -12.29 -2.48 -9.60
N ASN A 281 -11.75 -2.95 -8.47
CA ASN A 281 -11.51 -4.38 -8.26
C ASN A 281 -12.82 -5.19 -8.23
N ILE A 282 -13.87 -4.67 -7.58
CA ILE A 282 -15.19 -5.32 -7.57
C ILE A 282 -15.79 -5.32 -8.97
N TYR A 283 -15.68 -4.19 -9.70
CA TYR A 283 -16.16 -4.09 -11.06
C TYR A 283 -15.44 -5.09 -11.98
N GLU A 284 -14.11 -5.16 -11.91
CA GLU A 284 -13.30 -6.12 -12.67
C GLU A 284 -13.68 -7.56 -12.31
N MET A 285 -13.87 -7.87 -11.04
CA MET A 285 -14.29 -9.19 -10.57
C MET A 285 -15.67 -9.57 -11.15
N MET A 286 -16.65 -8.66 -11.10
CA MET A 286 -17.98 -8.89 -11.64
C MET A 286 -17.95 -9.04 -13.16
N PHE A 287 -17.21 -8.18 -13.84
CA PHE A 287 -17.07 -8.19 -15.29
C PHE A 287 -16.38 -9.46 -15.79
N VAL A 288 -15.27 -9.85 -15.16
CA VAL A 288 -14.56 -11.10 -15.50
C VAL A 288 -15.40 -12.32 -15.21
N SER A 289 -16.10 -12.38 -14.07
CA SER A 289 -17.02 -13.48 -13.77
C SER A 289 -18.16 -13.58 -14.77
N PHE A 290 -18.69 -12.45 -15.22
CA PHE A 290 -19.72 -12.39 -16.26
C PHE A 290 -19.19 -12.86 -17.61
N LEU A 291 -18.00 -12.42 -18.02
CA LEU A 291 -17.39 -12.85 -19.29
C LEU A 291 -17.09 -14.35 -19.31
N ILE A 292 -16.56 -14.90 -18.22
CA ILE A 292 -16.27 -16.35 -18.13
C ILE A 292 -17.56 -17.17 -18.22
N SER A 293 -18.64 -16.73 -17.58
CA SER A 293 -19.90 -17.46 -17.53
C SER A 293 -20.70 -17.40 -18.82
N HIS A 294 -20.64 -16.29 -19.57
CA HIS A 294 -21.51 -16.04 -20.73
C HIS A 294 -20.75 -16.01 -22.06
N PHE A 295 -19.48 -15.62 -22.07
CA PHE A 295 -18.68 -15.46 -23.29
C PHE A 295 -17.23 -15.94 -23.12
N PRO A 296 -16.99 -17.25 -22.93
CA PRO A 296 -15.63 -17.77 -22.70
C PRO A 296 -14.63 -17.48 -23.83
N SER A 297 -15.11 -17.34 -25.07
CA SER A 297 -14.28 -16.97 -26.22
C SER A 297 -13.86 -15.49 -26.23
N LEU A 298 -14.70 -14.58 -25.72
CA LEU A 298 -14.38 -13.15 -25.60
C LEU A 298 -13.40 -12.88 -24.45
N TYR A 299 -13.44 -13.70 -23.40
CA TYR A 299 -12.52 -13.61 -22.27
C TYR A 299 -11.05 -13.74 -22.69
N LEU A 300 -10.76 -14.67 -23.61
CA LEU A 300 -9.41 -14.85 -24.19
C LEU A 300 -8.95 -13.60 -24.98
N HIS A 301 -9.87 -12.87 -25.62
CA HIS A 301 -9.54 -11.65 -26.36
C HIS A 301 -9.37 -10.39 -25.49
N CYS A 302 -9.95 -10.34 -24.30
CA CYS A 302 -9.82 -9.19 -23.38
C CYS A 302 -8.55 -9.25 -22.51
N ILE A 303 -7.89 -10.43 -22.41
CA ILE A 303 -6.65 -10.61 -21.62
C ILE A 303 -5.39 -10.40 -22.49
N VAL A 304 -5.51 -10.50 -23.81
CA VAL A 304 -4.47 -10.20 -24.80
C VAL A 304 -4.54 -8.74 -25.21
#